data_113864beb998c7c8f84792a1c7d1a15f
#
_entry.id   113864beb998c7c8f84792a1c7d1a15f
#
_cell.length_a   1.000
_cell.length_b   1.000
_cell.length_c   1.000
_cell.angle_alpha   90.00
_cell.angle_beta   90.00
_cell.angle_gamma   90.00
#
_symmetry.space_group_name_H-M   'P 1'
#
loop_
_entity.id
_entity.type
_entity.pdbx_description
1 polymer ?
#
loop_
_entity_poly.entity_id
_entity_poly.type
_entity_poly.pdbx_seq_one_letter_code
_entity_poly.pdbx_strand_id
1 'polypeptide(L)'
;VVVAEHGDDRDPDGRQLVMSCGAATVNLRLAAAHFGQATSTEVIPGHRRDGLLARVRLEERRATTPEAEEMFQAIPRRRTNRLPLDGREPPDGLVTALLREARREGAWLRPVEEQERRAVAELVAEGDRLQWSSSRFRAELALWTRPNRTARRDGMPGYAHGMGDAAALVHPLLVRLSNPAR
;
A
#
# COMPACT_ATOMS: atom_id res chain seq x y z
N VAL A 1 17.50 -9.98 -2.60
CA VAL A 1 16.54 -10.75 -3.42
C VAL A 1 15.16 -10.44 -2.88
N VAL A 2 14.24 -10.03 -3.74
CA VAL A 2 12.83 -9.79 -3.41
C VAL A 2 12.01 -10.84 -4.16
N VAL A 3 11.37 -11.70 -3.40
CA VAL A 3 10.55 -12.79 -3.89
C VAL A 3 9.13 -12.60 -3.39
N ALA A 4 8.14 -12.85 -4.25
CA ALA A 4 6.74 -12.83 -3.88
C ALA A 4 6.17 -14.24 -4.01
N GLU A 5 5.45 -14.69 -3.00
CA GLU A 5 4.69 -15.93 -3.05
C GLU A 5 3.32 -15.65 -3.67
N HIS A 6 2.99 -16.44 -4.68
CA HIS A 6 1.75 -16.33 -5.44
C HIS A 6 0.62 -17.09 -4.76
N GLY A 7 -0.59 -16.59 -4.87
CA GLY A 7 -1.73 -17.38 -4.57
C GLY A 7 -2.97 -16.68 -4.07
N ASP A 8 -3.31 -15.50 -4.64
CA ASP A 8 -4.50 -14.79 -4.21
C ASP A 8 -5.46 -14.54 -5.39
N ASP A 9 -6.68 -15.10 -5.29
CA ASP A 9 -7.76 -14.90 -6.26
C ASP A 9 -8.22 -13.42 -6.38
N ARG A 10 -7.79 -12.53 -5.45
CA ARG A 10 -8.11 -11.10 -5.44
C ARG A 10 -7.12 -10.25 -6.23
N ASP A 11 -5.94 -10.77 -6.44
CA ASP A 11 -4.89 -10.14 -7.23
C ASP A 11 -4.43 -11.11 -8.33
N PRO A 12 -5.34 -11.50 -9.24
CA PRO A 12 -5.09 -12.54 -10.23
C PRO A 12 -3.89 -12.22 -11.12
N ASP A 13 -3.64 -10.93 -11.32
CA ASP A 13 -2.51 -10.43 -12.11
C ASP A 13 -1.26 -10.15 -11.25
N GLY A 14 -1.33 -10.35 -9.92
CA GLY A 14 -0.24 -10.06 -8.99
C GLY A 14 0.14 -8.59 -8.88
N ARG A 15 -0.72 -7.67 -9.30
CA ARG A 15 -0.40 -6.22 -9.36
C ARG A 15 -0.19 -5.61 -7.98
N GLN A 16 -1.07 -5.92 -7.03
CA GLN A 16 -0.97 -5.40 -5.66
C GLN A 16 0.24 -6.02 -4.95
N LEU A 17 0.50 -7.31 -5.19
CA LEU A 17 1.66 -7.99 -4.68
C LEU A 17 2.96 -7.32 -5.17
N VAL A 18 3.07 -7.05 -6.47
CA VAL A 18 4.23 -6.35 -7.05
C VAL A 18 4.39 -4.94 -6.46
N MET A 19 3.30 -4.18 -6.31
CA MET A 19 3.34 -2.86 -5.66
C MET A 19 3.82 -2.95 -4.21
N SER A 20 3.36 -3.94 -3.45
CA SER A 20 3.78 -4.16 -2.07
C SER A 20 5.27 -4.50 -1.96
N CYS A 21 5.77 -5.35 -2.86
CA CYS A 21 7.19 -5.68 -2.95
C CYS A 21 8.03 -4.45 -3.35
N GLY A 22 7.53 -3.61 -4.25
CA GLY A 22 8.15 -2.33 -4.59
C GLY A 22 8.29 -1.41 -3.39
N ALA A 23 7.23 -1.24 -2.60
CA ALA A 23 7.25 -0.45 -1.38
C ALA A 23 8.25 -1.00 -0.34
N ALA A 24 8.31 -2.33 -0.17
CA ALA A 24 9.30 -2.96 0.69
C ALA A 24 10.74 -2.73 0.20
N THR A 25 10.95 -2.74 -1.12
CA THR A 25 12.25 -2.46 -1.74
C THR A 25 12.72 -1.02 -1.46
N VAL A 26 11.81 -0.04 -1.53
CA VAL A 26 12.13 1.35 -1.14
C VAL A 26 12.55 1.43 0.32
N ASN A 27 11.82 0.80 1.23
CA ASN A 27 12.18 0.77 2.65
C ASN A 27 13.56 0.13 2.88
N LEU A 28 13.88 -0.95 2.17
CA LEU A 28 15.19 -1.61 2.23
C LEU A 28 16.32 -0.69 1.74
N ARG A 29 16.10 0.02 0.64
CA ARG A 29 17.07 0.99 0.09
C ARG A 29 17.34 2.14 1.06
N LEU A 30 16.28 2.68 1.68
CA LEU A 30 16.39 3.74 2.68
C LEU A 30 17.13 3.26 3.93
N ALA A 31 16.84 2.05 4.41
CA ALA A 31 17.55 1.46 5.53
C ALA A 31 19.04 1.25 5.20
N ALA A 32 19.37 0.72 4.03
CA ALA A 32 20.76 0.55 3.61
C ALA A 32 21.49 1.90 3.57
N ALA A 33 20.87 2.95 3.01
CA ALA A 33 21.44 4.29 2.96
C ALA A 33 21.66 4.87 4.35
N HIS A 34 20.72 4.69 5.29
CA HIS A 34 20.89 5.08 6.70
C HIS A 34 22.12 4.46 7.33
N PHE A 35 22.41 3.18 7.06
CA PHE A 35 23.60 2.51 7.54
C PHE A 35 24.87 2.75 6.68
N GLY A 36 24.82 3.75 5.80
CA GLY A 36 25.96 4.16 4.99
C GLY A 36 26.29 3.19 3.86
N GLN A 37 25.30 2.46 3.36
CA GLN A 37 25.47 1.48 2.29
C GLN A 37 24.70 1.92 1.05
N ALA A 38 25.40 2.16 -0.06
CA ALA A 38 24.76 2.39 -1.36
C ALA A 38 24.12 1.10 -1.88
N THR A 39 23.10 1.23 -2.70
CA THR A 39 22.41 0.09 -3.30
C THR A 39 22.15 0.31 -4.79
N SER A 40 22.20 -0.76 -5.56
CA SER A 40 21.62 -0.83 -6.90
C SER A 40 20.44 -1.79 -6.92
N THR A 41 19.42 -1.47 -7.71
CA THR A 41 18.21 -2.29 -7.82
C THR A 41 18.00 -2.68 -9.27
N GLU A 42 17.97 -3.98 -9.49
CA GLU A 42 17.62 -4.60 -10.77
C GLU A 42 16.19 -5.12 -10.69
N VAL A 43 15.26 -4.51 -11.41
CA VAL A 43 13.89 -5.01 -11.54
C VAL A 43 13.88 -6.12 -12.59
N ILE A 44 13.27 -7.24 -12.25
CA ILE A 44 13.20 -8.41 -13.13
C ILE A 44 11.80 -8.44 -13.74
N PRO A 45 11.65 -8.09 -15.02
CA PRO A 45 10.35 -8.04 -15.67
C PRO A 45 9.79 -9.45 -15.88
N GLY A 46 8.48 -9.56 -15.77
CA GLY A 46 7.72 -10.77 -16.02
C GLY A 46 7.51 -11.64 -14.76
N HIS A 47 6.48 -12.47 -14.85
CA HIS A 47 6.17 -13.44 -13.79
C HIS A 47 7.08 -14.66 -13.95
N ARG A 48 8.21 -14.64 -13.26
CA ARG A 48 9.07 -15.83 -13.22
C ARG A 48 8.45 -16.88 -12.29
N ARG A 49 8.62 -18.16 -12.66
CA ARG A 49 8.14 -19.29 -11.84
C ARG A 49 8.74 -19.32 -10.42
N ASP A 50 9.88 -18.66 -10.23
CA ASP A 50 10.58 -18.53 -8.95
C ASP A 50 10.10 -17.34 -8.10
N GLY A 51 9.11 -16.56 -8.58
CA GLY A 51 8.58 -15.40 -7.87
C GLY A 51 9.55 -14.23 -7.73
N LEU A 52 10.71 -14.26 -8.36
CA LEU A 52 11.74 -13.23 -8.25
C LEU A 52 11.30 -11.95 -8.99
N LEU A 53 11.10 -10.87 -8.25
CA LEU A 53 10.65 -9.56 -8.78
C LEU A 53 11.77 -8.54 -8.88
N ALA A 54 12.71 -8.56 -7.94
CA ALA A 54 13.82 -7.62 -7.95
C ALA A 54 15.04 -8.19 -7.21
N ARG A 55 16.19 -7.65 -7.55
CA ARG A 55 17.46 -7.92 -6.86
C ARG A 55 18.06 -6.60 -6.39
N VAL A 56 18.24 -6.47 -5.09
CA VAL A 56 18.95 -5.35 -4.49
C VAL A 56 20.37 -5.82 -4.15
N ARG A 57 21.37 -5.10 -4.65
CA ARG A 57 22.77 -5.31 -4.35
C ARG A 57 23.26 -4.20 -3.44
N LEU A 58 24.08 -4.55 -2.47
CA LEU A 58 24.83 -3.59 -1.68
C LEU A 58 26.09 -3.23 -2.48
N GLU A 59 26.32 -1.94 -2.61
CA GLU A 59 27.45 -1.37 -3.32
C GLU A 59 28.48 -0.81 -2.32
N GLU A 60 29.41 0.00 -2.79
CA GLU A 60 30.40 0.66 -1.94
C GLU A 60 29.75 1.55 -0.88
N ARG A 61 30.43 1.73 0.23
CA ARG A 61 29.96 2.61 1.30
C ARG A 61 29.83 4.04 0.81
N ARG A 62 28.70 4.67 1.14
CA ARG A 62 28.39 6.05 0.79
C ARG A 62 27.65 6.72 1.95
N ALA A 63 28.03 7.95 2.25
CA ALA A 63 27.28 8.76 3.22
C ALA A 63 25.82 8.91 2.78
N THR A 64 24.88 8.79 3.72
CA THR A 64 23.47 9.05 3.47
C THR A 64 23.24 10.53 3.15
N THR A 65 22.19 10.82 2.39
CA THR A 65 21.76 12.20 2.16
C THR A 65 20.73 12.61 3.22
N PRO A 66 20.60 13.92 3.51
CA PRO A 66 19.59 14.41 4.45
C PRO A 66 18.18 13.96 4.08
N GLU A 67 17.83 13.94 2.78
CA GLU A 67 16.52 13.48 2.33
C GLU A 67 16.30 11.96 2.58
N ALA A 68 17.32 11.14 2.33
CA ALA A 68 17.22 9.71 2.57
C ALA A 68 17.09 9.41 4.07
N GLU A 69 17.79 10.16 4.92
CA GLU A 69 17.68 10.06 6.37
C GLU A 69 16.28 10.45 6.85
N GLU A 70 15.74 11.57 6.37
CA GLU A 70 14.38 12.01 6.70
C GLU A 70 13.33 10.96 6.29
N MET A 71 13.45 10.41 5.08
CA MET A 71 12.57 9.34 4.60
C MET A 71 12.69 8.07 5.44
N PHE A 72 13.90 7.68 5.84
CA PHE A 72 14.11 6.54 6.73
C PHE A 72 13.41 6.73 8.07
N GLN A 73 13.55 7.90 8.69
CA GLN A 73 12.89 8.26 9.95
C GLN A 73 11.35 8.31 9.81
N ALA A 74 10.82 8.49 8.60
CA ALA A 74 9.40 8.47 8.34
C ALA A 74 8.81 7.04 8.28
N ILE A 75 9.61 6.01 7.99
CA ILE A 75 9.13 4.61 7.86
C ILE A 75 8.29 4.16 9.06
N PRO A 76 8.78 4.25 10.32
CA PRO A 76 8.01 3.79 11.48
C PRO A 76 6.82 4.71 11.82
N ARG A 77 6.82 5.95 11.32
CA ARG A 77 5.77 6.94 11.59
C ARG A 77 4.64 6.90 10.57
N ARG A 78 4.91 6.36 9.38
CA ARG A 78 3.90 6.27 8.32
C ARG A 78 2.67 5.48 8.78
N ARG A 79 1.49 6.04 8.53
CA ARG A 79 0.19 5.37 8.76
C ARG A 79 -0.68 5.49 7.51
N THR A 80 -1.45 4.48 7.24
CA THR A 80 -2.50 4.54 6.22
C THR A 80 -3.74 5.14 6.84
N ASN A 81 -4.11 6.35 6.42
CA ASN A 81 -5.40 6.93 6.80
C ASN A 81 -6.51 6.29 5.95
N ARG A 82 -7.51 5.76 6.63
CA ARG A 82 -8.74 5.20 6.03
C ARG A 82 -10.00 5.96 6.45
N LEU A 83 -9.82 7.04 7.20
CA LEU A 83 -10.90 7.92 7.59
C LEU A 83 -11.14 8.97 6.50
N PRO A 84 -12.36 9.54 6.43
CA PRO A 84 -12.63 10.64 5.54
C PRO A 84 -11.63 11.79 5.75
N LEU A 85 -11.25 12.44 4.66
CA LEU A 85 -10.46 13.67 4.71
C LEU A 85 -11.39 14.85 5.01
N ASP A 86 -10.84 15.88 5.62
CA ASP A 86 -11.60 17.06 6.10
C ASP A 86 -11.85 18.13 5.03
N GLY A 87 -11.49 17.85 3.78
CA GLY A 87 -11.70 18.75 2.64
C GLY A 87 -10.75 19.95 2.58
N ARG A 88 -9.76 20.04 3.48
CA ARG A 88 -8.74 21.09 3.39
C ARG A 88 -7.85 20.89 2.17
N GLU A 89 -7.42 21.99 1.58
CA GLU A 89 -6.44 21.95 0.50
C GLU A 89 -5.11 21.37 1.01
N PRO A 90 -4.42 20.57 0.17
CA PRO A 90 -3.09 20.09 0.50
C PRO A 90 -2.12 21.25 0.80
N PRO A 91 -1.18 21.07 1.73
CA PRO A 91 -0.13 22.10 1.95
C PRO A 91 0.59 22.46 0.65
N ASP A 92 0.99 23.72 0.55
CA ASP A 92 1.75 24.23 -0.60
C ASP A 92 2.98 23.35 -0.88
N GLY A 93 3.20 23.06 -2.14
CA GLY A 93 4.33 22.23 -2.58
C GLY A 93 4.18 20.72 -2.37
N LEU A 94 3.20 20.23 -1.61
CA LEU A 94 3.02 18.79 -1.38
C LEU A 94 2.79 18.03 -2.70
N VAL A 95 1.89 18.53 -3.54
CA VAL A 95 1.61 17.88 -4.84
C VAL A 95 2.86 17.84 -5.72
N THR A 96 3.62 18.93 -5.76
CA THR A 96 4.89 19.01 -6.50
C THR A 96 5.92 18.01 -5.96
N ALA A 97 6.01 17.85 -4.63
CA ALA A 97 6.89 16.87 -4.01
C ALA A 97 6.47 15.43 -4.38
N LEU A 98 5.18 15.11 -4.33
CA LEU A 98 4.67 13.80 -4.71
C LEU A 98 4.94 13.47 -6.19
N LEU A 99 4.74 14.44 -7.09
CA LEU A 99 5.04 14.30 -8.52
C LEU A 99 6.54 14.02 -8.75
N ARG A 100 7.41 14.69 -8.01
CA ARG A 100 8.86 14.49 -8.09
C ARG A 100 9.25 13.09 -7.62
N GLU A 101 8.73 12.66 -6.48
CA GLU A 101 9.06 11.34 -5.92
C GLU A 101 8.53 10.20 -6.81
N ALA A 102 7.33 10.33 -7.38
CA ALA A 102 6.81 9.36 -8.33
C ALA A 102 7.75 9.20 -9.55
N ARG A 103 8.24 10.33 -10.10
CA ARG A 103 9.19 10.30 -11.23
C ARG A 103 10.53 9.68 -10.86
N ARG A 104 11.03 9.90 -9.65
CA ARG A 104 12.27 9.29 -9.15
C ARG A 104 12.20 7.76 -9.12
N GLU A 105 11.01 7.22 -8.81
CA GLU A 105 10.77 5.77 -8.82
C GLU A 105 10.28 5.24 -10.19
N GLY A 106 10.40 6.04 -11.26
CA GLY A 106 10.03 5.62 -12.62
C GLY A 106 8.51 5.54 -12.85
N ALA A 107 7.71 6.09 -11.92
CA ALA A 107 6.26 6.17 -12.04
C ALA A 107 5.80 7.56 -12.50
N TRP A 108 4.55 7.64 -12.89
CA TRP A 108 3.90 8.92 -13.15
C TRP A 108 2.73 9.12 -12.17
N LEU A 109 2.50 10.36 -11.83
CA LEU A 109 1.38 10.81 -11.01
C LEU A 109 0.72 11.98 -11.69
N ARG A 110 -0.60 12.04 -11.72
CA ARG A 110 -1.39 13.15 -12.22
C ARG A 110 -2.46 13.53 -11.20
N PRO A 111 -2.52 14.78 -10.75
CA PRO A 111 -3.65 15.26 -9.99
C PRO A 111 -4.93 15.14 -10.82
N VAL A 112 -6.02 14.76 -10.17
CA VAL A 112 -7.34 14.72 -10.79
C VAL A 112 -7.93 16.12 -10.78
N GLU A 113 -8.29 16.64 -11.95
CA GLU A 113 -8.94 17.95 -12.08
C GLU A 113 -10.39 17.88 -11.59
N GLU A 114 -10.95 19.04 -11.21
CA GLU A 114 -12.30 19.13 -10.63
C GLU A 114 -13.37 18.50 -11.52
N GLN A 115 -13.30 18.77 -12.83
CA GLN A 115 -14.24 18.21 -13.78
C GLN A 115 -14.17 16.69 -13.97
N GLU A 116 -13.01 16.09 -13.66
CA GLU A 116 -12.78 14.65 -13.76
C GLU A 116 -13.12 13.92 -12.45
N ARG A 117 -13.16 14.64 -11.33
CA ARG A 117 -13.30 14.08 -9.98
C ARG A 117 -14.53 13.19 -9.85
N ARG A 118 -15.65 13.62 -10.43
CA ARG A 118 -16.88 12.85 -10.41
C ARG A 118 -16.76 11.53 -11.18
N ALA A 119 -16.20 11.55 -12.37
CA ALA A 119 -16.00 10.34 -13.17
C ALA A 119 -15.08 9.34 -12.48
N VAL A 120 -13.99 9.82 -11.85
CA VAL A 120 -13.10 8.97 -11.07
C VAL A 120 -13.82 8.38 -9.86
N ALA A 121 -14.63 9.17 -9.14
CA ALA A 121 -15.40 8.68 -8.00
C ALA A 121 -16.43 7.61 -8.40
N GLU A 122 -17.10 7.78 -9.54
CA GLU A 122 -18.04 6.81 -10.10
C GLU A 122 -17.34 5.49 -10.47
N LEU A 123 -16.13 5.55 -11.06
CA LEU A 123 -15.33 4.37 -11.37
C LEU A 123 -14.88 3.63 -10.09
N VAL A 124 -14.46 4.36 -9.06
CA VAL A 124 -14.09 3.76 -7.77
C VAL A 124 -15.30 3.09 -7.13
N ALA A 125 -16.45 3.75 -7.10
CA ALA A 125 -17.69 3.19 -6.55
C ALA A 125 -18.15 1.93 -7.30
N GLU A 126 -17.98 1.90 -8.62
CA GLU A 126 -18.26 0.71 -9.42
C GLU A 126 -17.30 -0.44 -9.08
N GLY A 127 -16.00 -0.15 -8.99
CA GLY A 127 -14.98 -1.12 -8.59
C GLY A 127 -15.27 -1.71 -7.21
N ASP A 128 -15.61 -0.88 -6.24
CA ASP A 128 -15.99 -1.31 -4.89
C ASP A 128 -17.22 -2.23 -4.93
N ARG A 129 -18.27 -1.86 -5.69
CA ARG A 129 -19.47 -2.67 -5.81
C ARG A 129 -19.17 -4.05 -6.39
N LEU A 130 -18.33 -4.12 -7.43
CA LEU A 130 -17.89 -5.38 -8.03
C LEU A 130 -17.11 -6.24 -7.03
N GLN A 131 -16.17 -5.66 -6.29
CA GLN A 131 -15.41 -6.36 -5.27
C GLN A 131 -16.33 -6.89 -4.15
N TRP A 132 -17.21 -6.05 -3.62
CA TRP A 132 -18.15 -6.42 -2.58
C TRP A 132 -19.18 -7.48 -3.02
N SER A 133 -19.51 -7.59 -4.30
CA SER A 133 -20.36 -8.66 -4.83
C SER A 133 -19.71 -10.04 -4.71
N SER A 134 -18.36 -10.12 -4.71
CA SER A 134 -17.60 -11.36 -4.60
C SER A 134 -17.61 -11.92 -3.17
N SER A 135 -18.12 -13.13 -2.98
CA SER A 135 -18.06 -13.83 -1.69
C SER A 135 -16.63 -14.15 -1.26
N ARG A 136 -15.75 -14.43 -2.23
CA ARG A 136 -14.32 -14.67 -1.98
C ARG A 136 -13.64 -13.42 -1.44
N PHE A 137 -13.85 -12.26 -2.08
CA PHE A 137 -13.33 -10.99 -1.60
C PHE A 137 -13.77 -10.71 -0.16
N ARG A 138 -15.06 -10.87 0.15
CA ARG A 138 -15.57 -10.66 1.50
C ARG A 138 -14.99 -11.63 2.53
N ALA A 139 -14.86 -12.90 2.17
CA ALA A 139 -14.27 -13.91 3.06
C ALA A 139 -12.83 -13.57 3.41
N GLU A 140 -12.08 -13.11 2.45
CA GLU A 140 -10.68 -12.77 2.64
C GLU A 140 -10.51 -11.43 3.37
N LEU A 141 -11.28 -10.39 3.04
CA LEU A 141 -11.29 -9.15 3.79
C LEU A 141 -11.59 -9.42 5.28
N ALA A 142 -12.52 -10.33 5.56
CA ALA A 142 -12.80 -10.77 6.92
C ALA A 142 -11.59 -11.44 7.60
N LEU A 143 -10.78 -12.21 6.86
CA LEU A 143 -9.55 -12.80 7.39
C LEU A 143 -8.47 -11.77 7.69
N TRP A 144 -8.43 -10.67 6.94
CA TRP A 144 -7.46 -9.59 7.17
C TRP A 144 -7.93 -8.53 8.18
N THR A 145 -9.20 -8.50 8.53
CA THR A 145 -9.71 -7.60 9.57
C THR A 145 -9.43 -8.20 10.94
N ARG A 146 -8.88 -7.39 11.84
CA ARG A 146 -8.45 -7.80 13.19
C ARG A 146 -9.21 -7.04 14.27
N PRO A 147 -9.44 -7.67 15.43
CA PRO A 147 -9.85 -6.95 16.62
C PRO A 147 -8.83 -5.88 17.02
N ASN A 148 -9.29 -4.80 17.66
CA ASN A 148 -8.42 -3.71 18.08
C ASN A 148 -7.29 -4.16 19.03
N ARG A 149 -7.58 -5.15 19.89
CA ARG A 149 -6.63 -5.73 20.85
C ARG A 149 -6.07 -7.05 20.32
N THR A 150 -5.32 -6.98 19.24
CA THR A 150 -4.66 -8.14 18.68
C THR A 150 -3.16 -8.09 18.91
N ALA A 151 -2.57 -9.25 19.22
CA ALA A 151 -1.11 -9.41 19.25
C ALA A 151 -0.49 -9.61 17.84
N ARG A 152 -1.33 -9.80 16.83
CA ARG A 152 -0.88 -9.98 15.44
C ARG A 152 -0.35 -8.66 14.89
N ARG A 153 0.74 -8.76 14.12
CA ARG A 153 1.36 -7.60 13.45
C ARG A 153 0.93 -7.46 11.99
N ASP A 154 0.08 -8.36 11.52
CA ASP A 154 -0.51 -8.40 10.18
C ASP A 154 -1.98 -7.97 10.24
N GLY A 155 -2.52 -7.62 9.08
CA GLY A 155 -3.93 -7.30 8.91
C GLY A 155 -4.29 -5.85 9.30
N MET A 156 -5.58 -5.59 9.34
CA MET A 156 -6.17 -4.27 9.55
C MET A 156 -6.98 -4.27 10.85
N PRO A 157 -6.50 -3.69 11.94
CA PRO A 157 -7.29 -3.57 13.16
C PRO A 157 -8.46 -2.60 12.96
N GLY A 158 -9.57 -2.84 13.66
CA GLY A 158 -10.79 -2.06 13.50
C GLY A 158 -10.60 -0.55 13.74
N TYR A 159 -9.68 -0.17 14.65
CA TYR A 159 -9.38 1.26 14.86
C TYR A 159 -8.87 1.96 13.60
N ALA A 160 -8.22 1.25 12.68
CA ALA A 160 -7.79 1.83 11.40
C ALA A 160 -8.97 2.26 10.49
N HIS A 161 -10.17 1.79 10.81
CA HIS A 161 -11.44 2.16 10.18
C HIS A 161 -12.36 2.94 11.12
N GLY A 162 -11.84 3.46 12.23
CA GLY A 162 -12.62 4.20 13.20
C GLY A 162 -13.59 3.37 14.07
N MET A 163 -13.42 2.04 14.10
CA MET A 163 -14.30 1.15 14.84
C MET A 163 -13.89 1.03 16.31
N GLY A 164 -14.86 1.07 17.21
CA GLY A 164 -14.68 0.68 18.63
C GLY A 164 -14.46 -0.83 18.80
N ASP A 165 -14.04 -1.25 19.99
CA ASP A 165 -13.65 -2.64 20.29
C ASP A 165 -14.76 -3.65 19.97
N ALA A 166 -16.01 -3.37 20.37
CA ALA A 166 -17.13 -4.26 20.10
C ALA A 166 -17.44 -4.41 18.61
N ALA A 167 -17.44 -3.29 17.87
CA ALA A 167 -17.63 -3.31 16.43
C ALA A 167 -16.51 -4.07 15.71
N ALA A 168 -15.26 -3.87 16.12
CA ALA A 168 -14.11 -4.54 15.56
C ALA A 168 -14.12 -6.07 15.75
N LEU A 169 -14.76 -6.56 16.83
CA LEU A 169 -14.92 -8.00 17.06
C LEU A 169 -15.93 -8.65 16.11
N VAL A 170 -17.05 -7.97 15.85
CA VAL A 170 -18.14 -8.55 15.03
C VAL A 170 -18.00 -8.23 13.55
N HIS A 171 -17.25 -7.20 13.19
CA HIS A 171 -17.08 -6.73 11.82
C HIS A 171 -16.64 -7.82 10.83
N PRO A 172 -15.66 -8.71 11.12
CA PRO A 172 -15.26 -9.77 10.19
C PRO A 172 -16.43 -10.71 9.84
N LEU A 173 -17.30 -11.01 10.79
CA LEU A 173 -18.49 -11.83 10.55
C LEU A 173 -19.51 -11.07 9.68
N LEU A 174 -19.74 -9.80 9.96
CA LEU A 174 -20.65 -8.96 9.19
C LEU A 174 -20.15 -8.82 7.74
N VAL A 175 -18.87 -8.56 7.51
CA VAL A 175 -18.26 -8.50 6.17
C VAL A 175 -18.47 -9.80 5.41
N ARG A 176 -18.27 -10.93 6.05
CA ARG A 176 -18.42 -12.25 5.41
C ARG A 176 -19.85 -12.56 4.99
N LEU A 177 -20.82 -12.14 5.81
CA LEU A 177 -22.25 -12.45 5.62
C LEU A 177 -22.99 -11.39 4.81
N SER A 178 -22.54 -10.12 4.83
CA SER A 178 -23.20 -9.05 4.11
C SER A 178 -22.94 -9.09 2.61
N ASN A 179 -23.98 -8.77 1.85
CA ASN A 179 -23.83 -8.42 0.45
C ASN A 179 -24.45 -7.05 0.23
N PRO A 180 -23.68 -5.94 0.38
CA PRO A 180 -24.20 -4.59 0.23
C PRO A 180 -24.59 -4.24 -1.22
N ALA A 181 -24.39 -5.16 -2.17
CA ALA A 181 -24.81 -5.01 -3.57
C ALA A 181 -26.25 -5.51 -3.84
N ARG A 182 -27.00 -5.90 -2.79
CA ARG A 182 -28.42 -6.26 -2.86
C ARG A 182 -29.29 -5.14 -2.35
#